data_949bad52cd25bd5f5bee236b2b7eb842
#
_entry.id   949bad52cd25bd5f5bee236b2b7eb842
#
_cell.length_a   1.000
_cell.length_b   1.000
_cell.length_c   1.000
_cell.angle_alpha   90.00
_cell.angle_beta   90.00
_cell.angle_gamma   90.00
#
_symmetry.space_group_name_H-M   'P 1'
#
loop_
_entity.id
_entity.type
_entity.pdbx_description
1 polymer ?
#
loop_
_entity_poly.entity_id
_entity_poly.type
_entity_poly.pdbx_seq_one_letter_code
_entity_poly.pdbx_strand_id
1 'polypeptide(L)'
;MLGSVIARPLAERGFQVLIQSTRGTFGSGGVFDPFRFEREDGLATLEWVVKQPWFGAAIVLAGGSYLGYVQWAVADSLPPEVKAIIPQVTESALTLEFLRKDGLTLETPFSWGVMVAGQERRGALLRGMAQVRRNRRALSTLPLGQADVAAIGHHSDYVQDVLAYDADQPRWAGIDHRHRVAQVSVPVCSIGGWYDIFLPGQLRDFLILQEAGRPARLMVGPWTHISADGTALRESIEFGLAHARGEQPPPRPPVRLYVMGEEAWRDFDSWPPGGYLPQRFHLQPDGALASQPPGESASDRYRYDPADPTPAVGGVRMGRGSGRVDNTALEARPDVLTYTTAPLEEDVEVIGEVSAEIWFRSSLPHADVFARLCDVDPRGRSRNVCDGLVSLSGADELICAAVRLWPTAYRFKRGHRIRVQVSSGAFPRYARNPGTGVPHATATRLLPADQEVYHDGAHPSAVILPVRQAQ
;
A
#
# COMPACT_ATOMS: atom_id res chain seq x y z
N MET A 1 25.15 -6.79 -7.53
CA MET A 1 24.34 -7.26 -8.66
C MET A 1 23.06 -6.43 -8.88
N LEU A 2 22.23 -6.20 -7.86
CA LEU A 2 21.02 -5.35 -8.03
C LEU A 2 21.38 -3.89 -8.39
N GLY A 3 22.39 -3.31 -7.76
CA GLY A 3 22.84 -1.95 -8.04
C GLY A 3 23.30 -1.75 -9.49
N SER A 4 23.98 -2.71 -10.11
CA SER A 4 24.42 -2.60 -11.51
C SER A 4 23.25 -2.63 -12.51
N VAL A 5 22.16 -3.34 -12.19
CA VAL A 5 20.96 -3.39 -13.02
C VAL A 5 20.24 -2.03 -13.04
N ILE A 6 20.19 -1.35 -11.91
CA ILE A 6 19.56 -0.02 -11.78
C ILE A 6 20.48 1.07 -12.36
N ALA A 7 21.79 1.00 -12.08
CA ALA A 7 22.75 2.02 -12.46
C ALA A 7 23.01 2.08 -13.99
N ARG A 8 23.05 0.93 -14.66
CA ARG A 8 23.45 0.84 -16.07
C ARG A 8 22.55 1.68 -17.00
N PRO A 9 21.21 1.61 -16.96
CA PRO A 9 20.36 2.41 -17.82
C PRO A 9 20.53 3.92 -17.63
N LEU A 10 20.89 4.36 -16.42
CA LEU A 10 21.16 5.76 -16.11
C LEU A 10 22.54 6.17 -16.61
N ALA A 11 23.57 5.35 -16.39
CA ALA A 11 24.93 5.61 -16.85
C ALA A 11 25.02 5.67 -18.38
N GLU A 12 24.32 4.81 -19.11
CA GLU A 12 24.23 4.84 -20.58
C GLU A 12 23.60 6.14 -21.12
N ARG A 13 22.95 6.93 -20.27
CA ARG A 13 22.32 8.23 -20.61
C ARG A 13 23.07 9.43 -20.04
N GLY A 14 24.30 9.22 -19.57
CA GLY A 14 25.21 10.27 -19.16
C GLY A 14 25.20 10.63 -17.67
N PHE A 15 24.50 9.87 -16.84
CA PHE A 15 24.59 10.03 -15.38
C PHE A 15 25.84 9.33 -14.81
N GLN A 16 26.49 9.97 -13.88
CA GLN A 16 27.31 9.28 -12.90
C GLN A 16 26.39 8.76 -11.80
N VAL A 17 26.41 7.46 -11.53
CA VAL A 17 25.47 6.83 -10.61
C VAL A 17 26.19 6.43 -9.32
N LEU A 18 25.79 7.03 -8.21
CA LEU A 18 26.24 6.67 -6.87
C LEU A 18 25.15 5.86 -6.15
N ILE A 19 25.52 4.67 -5.67
CA ILE A 19 24.68 3.84 -4.81
C ILE A 19 25.47 3.59 -3.52
N GLN A 20 24.88 3.98 -2.40
CA GLN A 20 25.48 3.86 -1.07
C GLN A 20 24.79 2.75 -0.28
N SER A 21 25.59 1.90 0.39
CA SER A 21 25.08 1.02 1.43
C SER A 21 24.76 1.83 2.69
N THR A 22 23.61 1.58 3.28
CA THR A 22 23.20 2.24 4.53
C THR A 22 24.15 1.89 5.67
N ARG A 23 24.21 2.75 6.68
CA ARG A 23 24.99 2.56 7.91
C ARG A 23 24.79 1.15 8.46
N GLY A 24 25.89 0.47 8.84
CA GLY A 24 25.86 -0.87 9.42
C GLY A 24 25.54 -1.99 8.45
N THR A 25 25.57 -1.74 7.11
CA THR A 25 25.35 -2.78 6.10
C THR A 25 26.52 -2.90 5.14
N PHE A 26 26.85 -4.11 4.70
CA PHE A 26 27.93 -4.44 3.76
C PHE A 26 29.28 -3.81 4.17
N GLY A 27 29.78 -2.86 3.39
CA GLY A 27 31.04 -2.16 3.68
C GLY A 27 30.91 -0.89 4.51
N SER A 28 29.72 -0.46 4.86
CA SER A 28 29.47 0.73 5.68
C SER A 28 29.60 0.43 7.16
N GLY A 29 30.30 1.29 7.91
CA GLY A 29 30.50 1.15 9.35
C GLY A 29 29.24 1.47 10.15
N GLY A 30 29.32 1.24 11.48
CA GLY A 30 28.24 1.51 12.43
C GLY A 30 27.28 0.34 12.61
N VAL A 31 26.10 0.61 13.14
CA VAL A 31 25.03 -0.38 13.38
C VAL A 31 23.83 -0.06 12.50
N PHE A 32 23.28 -1.08 11.88
CA PHE A 32 22.07 -0.95 11.08
C PHE A 32 20.83 -0.85 11.97
N ASP A 33 20.21 0.30 11.96
CA ASP A 33 18.89 0.54 12.55
C ASP A 33 18.04 1.25 11.50
N PRO A 34 17.15 0.52 10.78
CA PRO A 34 16.51 1.02 9.59
C PRO A 34 15.66 2.26 9.84
N PHE A 35 15.72 3.21 8.92
CA PHE A 35 14.97 4.46 8.89
C PHE A 35 15.40 5.54 9.90
N ARG A 36 16.38 5.27 10.77
CA ARG A 36 16.75 6.14 11.89
C ARG A 36 17.79 7.21 11.54
N PHE A 37 18.74 6.87 10.71
CA PHE A 37 19.93 7.70 10.44
C PHE A 37 19.97 8.27 9.02
N GLU A 38 18.93 8.03 8.23
CA GLU A 38 18.89 8.36 6.81
C GLU A 38 19.00 9.85 6.54
N ARG A 39 18.55 10.69 7.49
CA ARG A 39 18.67 12.14 7.34
C ARG A 39 20.13 12.60 7.51
N GLU A 40 20.76 12.25 8.61
CA GLU A 40 22.14 12.64 8.90
C GLU A 40 23.09 12.07 7.84
N ASP A 41 22.93 10.81 7.50
CA ASP A 41 23.76 10.13 6.51
C ASP A 41 23.52 10.68 5.09
N GLY A 42 22.27 10.98 4.76
CA GLY A 42 21.89 11.57 3.49
C GLY A 42 22.47 12.97 3.28
N LEU A 43 22.35 13.85 4.29
CA LEU A 43 22.94 15.20 4.24
C LEU A 43 24.47 15.15 4.15
N ALA A 44 25.13 14.31 4.96
CA ALA A 44 26.58 14.11 4.91
C ALA A 44 27.04 13.57 3.54
N THR A 45 26.25 12.68 2.93
CA THR A 45 26.55 12.15 1.61
C THR A 45 26.43 13.22 0.53
N LEU A 46 25.39 14.07 0.56
CA LEU A 46 25.23 15.17 -0.37
C LEU A 46 26.41 16.16 -0.24
N GLU A 47 26.78 16.53 0.98
CA GLU A 47 27.93 17.39 1.24
C GLU A 47 29.25 16.78 0.75
N TRP A 48 29.42 15.48 0.87
CA TRP A 48 30.58 14.76 0.38
C TRP A 48 30.63 14.73 -1.15
N VAL A 49 29.50 14.44 -1.83
CA VAL A 49 29.43 14.32 -3.30
C VAL A 49 29.86 15.61 -3.99
N VAL A 50 29.39 16.77 -3.52
CA VAL A 50 29.70 18.06 -4.17
C VAL A 50 31.19 18.45 -4.07
N LYS A 51 31.95 17.84 -3.17
CA LYS A 51 33.40 18.06 -3.01
C LYS A 51 34.25 17.12 -3.86
N GLN A 52 33.64 16.19 -4.60
CA GLN A 52 34.40 15.21 -5.35
C GLN A 52 34.90 15.76 -6.70
N PRO A 53 36.11 15.41 -7.14
CA PRO A 53 36.68 15.89 -8.40
C PRO A 53 35.90 15.43 -9.65
N TRP A 54 35.08 14.41 -9.53
CA TRP A 54 34.20 13.89 -10.60
C TRP A 54 32.79 14.49 -10.55
N PHE A 55 32.48 15.39 -9.64
CA PHE A 55 31.15 15.98 -9.52
C PHE A 55 30.79 16.82 -10.75
N GLY A 56 29.61 16.54 -11.34
CA GLY A 56 29.14 17.14 -12.61
C GLY A 56 28.23 18.35 -12.43
N ALA A 57 28.26 19.08 -11.31
CA ALA A 57 27.49 20.29 -10.99
C ALA A 57 25.98 20.12 -10.77
N ALA A 58 25.40 18.95 -11.01
CA ALA A 58 23.98 18.68 -10.76
C ALA A 58 23.78 17.30 -10.11
N ILE A 59 22.84 17.21 -9.17
CA ILE A 59 22.43 15.97 -8.52
C ILE A 59 20.94 15.74 -8.79
N VAL A 60 20.58 14.51 -9.10
CA VAL A 60 19.19 14.02 -9.11
C VAL A 60 19.10 12.86 -8.12
N LEU A 61 18.20 12.96 -7.14
CA LEU A 61 17.92 11.85 -6.25
C LEU A 61 16.83 10.99 -6.88
N ALA A 62 17.06 9.68 -7.00
CA ALA A 62 16.09 8.79 -7.61
C ALA A 62 16.14 7.40 -6.96
N GLY A 63 14.99 6.78 -6.79
CA GLY A 63 14.92 5.40 -6.31
C GLY A 63 13.56 5.02 -5.75
N GLY A 64 13.36 3.71 -5.65
CA GLY A 64 12.12 3.12 -5.15
C GLY A 64 12.22 2.63 -3.70
N SER A 65 11.08 2.54 -3.03
CA SER A 65 10.98 1.98 -1.68
C SER A 65 11.88 2.72 -0.70
N TYR A 66 12.77 2.04 -0.02
CA TYR A 66 13.75 2.63 0.90
C TYR A 66 14.57 3.77 0.26
N LEU A 67 15.00 3.59 -1.02
CA LEU A 67 15.73 4.63 -1.77
C LEU A 67 14.86 5.86 -2.10
N GLY A 68 13.54 5.72 -2.05
CA GLY A 68 12.60 6.84 -2.14
C GLY A 68 12.40 7.50 -0.78
N TYR A 69 12.28 6.73 0.28
CA TYR A 69 12.14 7.24 1.64
C TYR A 69 13.32 8.14 2.06
N VAL A 70 14.56 7.76 1.74
CA VAL A 70 15.75 8.57 2.08
C VAL A 70 15.74 9.94 1.39
N GLN A 71 15.04 10.11 0.26
CA GLN A 71 14.88 11.40 -0.39
C GLN A 71 13.99 12.33 0.45
N TRP A 72 12.92 11.78 1.03
CA TRP A 72 12.04 12.54 1.93
C TRP A 72 12.73 12.92 3.24
N ALA A 73 13.64 12.09 3.73
CA ALA A 73 14.39 12.37 4.95
C ALA A 73 15.22 13.66 4.85
N VAL A 74 15.67 14.04 3.66
CA VAL A 74 16.49 15.24 3.40
C VAL A 74 15.75 16.36 2.66
N ALA A 75 14.46 16.20 2.33
CA ALA A 75 13.73 17.03 1.39
C ALA A 75 13.67 18.52 1.75
N ASP A 76 13.71 18.87 3.02
CA ASP A 76 13.70 20.25 3.54
C ASP A 76 15.07 20.95 3.56
N SER A 77 16.15 20.23 3.29
CA SER A 77 17.54 20.69 3.48
C SER A 77 18.44 20.33 2.29
N LEU A 78 17.86 20.26 1.10
CA LEU A 78 18.59 19.94 -0.12
C LEU A 78 19.57 21.08 -0.51
N PRO A 79 20.85 20.76 -0.82
CA PRO A 79 21.78 21.75 -1.34
C PRO A 79 21.39 22.19 -2.75
N PRO A 80 21.85 23.40 -3.21
CA PRO A 80 21.44 23.97 -4.50
C PRO A 80 21.86 23.14 -5.72
N GLU A 81 22.79 22.22 -5.56
CA GLU A 81 23.22 21.27 -6.59
C GLU A 81 22.16 20.19 -6.87
N VAL A 82 21.28 19.89 -5.91
CA VAL A 82 20.15 18.99 -6.16
C VAL A 82 19.10 19.71 -7.03
N LYS A 83 18.79 19.12 -8.18
CA LYS A 83 17.91 19.73 -9.20
C LYS A 83 16.52 19.08 -9.26
N ALA A 84 16.40 17.84 -8.80
CA ALA A 84 15.14 17.12 -8.74
C ALA A 84 15.21 15.93 -7.78
N ILE A 85 14.05 15.51 -7.26
CA ILE A 85 13.89 14.22 -6.56
C ILE A 85 12.84 13.38 -7.26
N ILE A 86 13.06 12.06 -7.28
CA ILE A 86 12.20 11.08 -7.97
C ILE A 86 11.90 9.92 -7.01
N PRO A 87 11.06 10.14 -5.99
CA PRO A 87 10.62 9.09 -5.08
C PRO A 87 9.65 8.14 -5.77
N GLN A 88 9.95 6.85 -5.76
CA GLN A 88 9.13 5.83 -6.42
C GLN A 88 8.65 4.80 -5.40
N VAL A 89 7.40 4.34 -5.52
CA VAL A 89 6.80 3.29 -4.69
C VAL A 89 7.21 3.43 -3.22
N THR A 90 6.97 4.61 -2.66
CA THR A 90 7.42 5.02 -1.32
C THR A 90 6.52 6.09 -0.72
N GLU A 91 6.69 6.33 0.58
CA GLU A 91 6.05 7.43 1.30
C GLU A 91 7.01 8.11 2.27
N SER A 92 6.66 9.32 2.72
CA SER A 92 7.47 10.13 3.63
C SER A 92 7.42 9.67 5.09
N ALA A 93 6.47 8.80 5.46
CA ALA A 93 6.21 8.42 6.85
C ALA A 93 5.92 6.93 6.98
N LEU A 94 6.94 6.16 7.30
CA LEU A 94 6.79 4.73 7.65
C LEU A 94 6.34 4.60 9.12
N THR A 95 5.26 5.30 9.45
CA THR A 95 4.72 5.37 10.80
C THR A 95 3.78 4.22 11.10
N LEU A 96 3.29 4.24 12.30
CA LEU A 96 2.24 3.38 12.81
C LEU A 96 0.96 3.42 11.97
N GLU A 97 0.71 4.53 11.29
CA GLU A 97 -0.41 4.68 10.38
C GLU A 97 -0.32 3.65 9.24
N PHE A 98 0.86 3.46 8.65
CA PHE A 98 1.12 2.40 7.68
C PHE A 98 0.93 0.99 8.28
N LEU A 99 1.35 0.79 9.53
CA LEU A 99 1.38 -0.53 10.15
C LEU A 99 0.06 -0.93 10.81
N ARG A 100 -0.71 0.03 11.36
CA ARG A 100 -1.82 -0.28 12.26
C ARG A 100 -3.06 0.60 12.16
N LYS A 101 -3.11 1.59 11.29
CA LYS A 101 -4.25 2.54 11.27
C LYS A 101 -5.59 1.83 11.21
N ASP A 102 -5.68 0.79 10.42
CA ASP A 102 -6.92 0.08 10.14
C ASP A 102 -6.86 -1.39 10.57
N GLY A 103 -5.72 -1.87 11.05
CA GLY A 103 -5.44 -3.24 11.48
C GLY A 103 -3.95 -3.54 11.39
N LEU A 104 -3.47 -4.60 12.02
CA LEU A 104 -2.04 -4.94 11.98
C LEU A 104 -1.63 -5.47 10.61
N THR A 105 -0.99 -4.62 9.80
CA THR A 105 -0.28 -5.06 8.59
C THR A 105 0.88 -5.96 8.99
N LEU A 106 0.88 -7.22 8.54
CA LEU A 106 1.80 -8.23 9.07
C LEU A 106 2.82 -8.72 8.03
N GLU A 107 2.37 -9.23 6.89
CA GLU A 107 3.25 -9.93 5.93
C GLU A 107 4.40 -9.06 5.43
N THR A 108 4.12 -7.81 5.09
CA THR A 108 5.10 -6.89 4.50
C THR A 108 6.20 -6.52 5.48
N PRO A 109 5.91 -5.91 6.67
CA PRO A 109 6.96 -5.52 7.60
C PRO A 109 7.73 -6.72 8.16
N PHE A 110 7.05 -7.84 8.42
CA PHE A 110 7.71 -9.06 8.89
C PHE A 110 8.67 -9.64 7.83
N SER A 111 8.19 -9.81 6.59
CA SER A 111 9.02 -10.39 5.51
C SER A 111 10.20 -9.49 5.16
N TRP A 112 10.01 -8.17 5.20
CA TRP A 112 11.08 -7.21 5.01
C TRP A 112 12.11 -7.27 6.15
N GLY A 113 11.66 -7.28 7.40
CA GLY A 113 12.54 -7.40 8.58
C GLY A 113 13.40 -8.67 8.54
N VAL A 114 12.78 -9.82 8.21
CA VAL A 114 13.51 -11.08 8.03
C VAL A 114 14.50 -11.02 6.86
N MET A 115 14.13 -10.34 5.76
CA MET A 115 15.00 -10.19 4.59
C MET A 115 16.25 -9.38 4.94
N VAL A 116 16.10 -8.24 5.58
CA VAL A 116 17.25 -7.37 5.92
C VAL A 116 18.14 -7.99 7.00
N ALA A 117 17.58 -8.71 7.97
CA ALA A 117 18.36 -9.49 8.97
C ALA A 117 19.24 -10.58 8.33
N GLY A 118 18.93 -11.00 7.11
CA GLY A 118 19.67 -12.03 6.37
C GLY A 118 20.41 -11.55 5.13
N GLN A 119 20.40 -10.26 4.81
CA GLN A 119 20.85 -9.72 3.51
C GLN A 119 22.33 -9.95 3.19
N GLU A 120 23.19 -10.03 4.20
CA GLU A 120 24.64 -10.23 4.03
C GLU A 120 25.06 -11.72 4.05
N ARG A 121 24.11 -12.64 4.30
CA ARG A 121 24.41 -14.06 4.32
C ARG A 121 24.71 -14.59 2.92
N ARG A 122 25.85 -15.32 2.75
CA ARG A 122 26.19 -15.95 1.49
C ARG A 122 25.05 -16.84 0.97
N GLY A 123 24.68 -16.69 -0.30
CA GLY A 123 23.62 -17.49 -0.94
C GLY A 123 22.18 -17.05 -0.58
N ALA A 124 21.97 -15.83 -0.11
CA ALA A 124 20.65 -15.26 0.23
C ALA A 124 19.64 -15.41 -0.94
N LEU A 125 20.06 -15.19 -2.18
CA LEU A 125 19.24 -15.36 -3.40
C LEU A 125 18.75 -16.81 -3.60
N LEU A 126 19.61 -17.80 -3.40
CA LEU A 126 19.25 -19.22 -3.56
C LEU A 126 18.32 -19.71 -2.45
N ARG A 127 18.36 -19.10 -1.29
CA ARG A 127 17.51 -19.42 -0.12
C ARG A 127 16.13 -18.75 -0.17
N GLY A 128 15.90 -17.83 -1.11
CA GLY A 128 14.70 -17.01 -1.16
C GLY A 128 13.39 -17.80 -1.15
N MET A 129 13.26 -18.87 -1.93
CA MET A 129 12.05 -19.69 -1.95
C MET A 129 11.81 -20.47 -0.64
N ALA A 130 12.89 -20.99 -0.05
CA ALA A 130 12.82 -21.67 1.23
C ALA A 130 12.44 -20.69 2.37
N GLN A 131 12.97 -19.44 2.28
CA GLN A 131 12.65 -18.39 3.24
C GLN A 131 11.18 -17.95 3.14
N VAL A 132 10.63 -17.82 1.93
CA VAL A 132 9.19 -17.51 1.75
C VAL A 132 8.30 -18.56 2.42
N ARG A 133 8.61 -19.85 2.26
CA ARG A 133 7.86 -20.91 2.93
C ARG A 133 8.03 -20.86 4.46
N ARG A 134 9.23 -20.57 4.94
CA ARG A 134 9.53 -20.43 6.36
C ARG A 134 8.78 -19.23 6.96
N ASN A 135 8.82 -18.07 6.30
CA ASN A 135 8.08 -16.89 6.71
C ASN A 135 6.58 -17.19 6.83
N ARG A 136 5.99 -17.84 5.81
CA ARG A 136 4.56 -18.19 5.85
C ARG A 136 4.19 -19.07 7.05
N ARG A 137 5.04 -20.03 7.42
CA ARG A 137 4.84 -20.85 8.62
C ARG A 137 5.03 -20.04 9.91
N ALA A 138 6.05 -19.19 9.94
CA ALA A 138 6.36 -18.33 11.08
C ALA A 138 5.23 -17.35 11.39
N LEU A 139 4.58 -16.79 10.38
CA LEU A 139 3.43 -15.89 10.52
C LEU A 139 2.20 -16.57 11.18
N SER A 140 2.15 -17.92 11.20
CA SER A 140 1.11 -18.69 11.90
C SER A 140 1.47 -19.04 13.34
N THR A 141 2.66 -18.69 13.81
CA THR A 141 3.13 -18.97 15.18
C THR A 141 2.27 -18.25 16.22
N LEU A 142 2.06 -18.89 17.37
CA LEU A 142 1.41 -18.33 18.54
C LEU A 142 2.31 -18.50 19.78
N PRO A 143 2.55 -17.45 20.54
CA PRO A 143 2.22 -16.04 20.25
C PRO A 143 3.02 -15.51 19.06
N LEU A 144 2.47 -14.52 18.36
CA LEU A 144 3.09 -13.95 17.15
C LEU A 144 4.46 -13.30 17.44
N GLY A 145 4.73 -12.87 18.68
CA GLY A 145 6.03 -12.39 19.13
C GLY A 145 7.18 -13.41 19.00
N GLN A 146 6.89 -14.69 18.71
CA GLN A 146 7.90 -15.73 18.45
C GLN A 146 8.10 -15.99 16.94
N ALA A 147 7.42 -15.24 16.08
CA ALA A 147 7.45 -15.50 14.64
C ALA A 147 8.84 -15.29 14.01
N ASP A 148 9.60 -14.28 14.45
CA ASP A 148 10.96 -14.05 13.96
C ASP A 148 11.93 -15.15 14.40
N VAL A 149 11.83 -15.62 15.64
CA VAL A 149 12.60 -16.78 16.11
C VAL A 149 12.30 -18.02 15.27
N ALA A 150 11.03 -18.25 14.94
CA ALA A 150 10.62 -19.33 14.05
C ALA A 150 11.16 -19.18 12.61
N ALA A 151 11.32 -17.93 12.12
CA ALA A 151 11.80 -17.63 10.78
C ALA A 151 13.32 -17.63 10.66
N ILE A 152 14.05 -17.05 11.63
CA ILE A 152 15.50 -16.77 11.53
C ILE A 152 16.33 -17.29 12.73
N GLY A 153 15.69 -17.83 13.76
CA GLY A 153 16.35 -18.43 14.92
C GLY A 153 16.69 -17.49 16.07
N HIS A 154 16.36 -16.20 15.93
CA HIS A 154 16.60 -15.17 16.97
C HIS A 154 15.59 -14.03 16.81
N HIS A 155 15.46 -13.19 17.83
CA HIS A 155 14.67 -11.97 17.72
C HIS A 155 15.34 -10.93 16.82
N SER A 156 14.52 -10.20 16.08
CA SER A 156 14.89 -9.03 15.31
C SER A 156 14.27 -7.80 15.97
N ASP A 157 15.09 -6.83 16.39
CA ASP A 157 14.61 -5.61 17.06
C ASP A 157 13.53 -4.91 16.24
N TYR A 158 13.74 -4.79 14.92
CA TYR A 158 12.74 -4.21 14.03
C TYR A 158 11.40 -4.97 14.05
N VAL A 159 11.43 -6.32 13.98
CA VAL A 159 10.19 -7.12 14.00
C VAL A 159 9.50 -7.02 15.35
N GLN A 160 10.26 -7.05 16.45
CA GLN A 160 9.71 -6.90 17.79
C GLN A 160 9.08 -5.53 18.00
N ASP A 161 9.70 -4.45 17.54
CA ASP A 161 9.15 -3.10 17.61
C ASP A 161 7.84 -2.97 16.80
N VAL A 162 7.78 -3.57 15.60
CA VAL A 162 6.55 -3.62 14.80
C VAL A 162 5.43 -4.37 15.51
N LEU A 163 5.75 -5.48 16.18
CA LEU A 163 4.76 -6.32 16.87
C LEU A 163 4.35 -5.76 18.23
N ALA A 164 5.29 -5.20 19.00
CA ALA A 164 5.03 -4.62 20.32
C ALA A 164 4.15 -3.38 20.23
N TYR A 165 4.36 -2.60 19.20
CA TYR A 165 3.59 -1.39 18.91
C TYR A 165 3.34 -0.53 20.15
N ASP A 166 4.31 0.26 20.45
CA ASP A 166 4.14 1.39 21.35
C ASP A 166 4.26 2.69 20.54
N ALA A 167 3.14 3.42 20.41
CA ALA A 167 3.08 4.67 19.67
C ALA A 167 4.02 5.74 20.21
N ASP A 168 4.29 5.69 21.51
CA ASP A 168 5.11 6.65 22.23
C ASP A 168 6.61 6.33 22.14
N GLN A 169 6.98 5.21 21.50
CA GLN A 169 8.39 4.91 21.28
C GLN A 169 9.07 5.97 20.40
N PRO A 170 10.20 6.54 20.83
CA PRO A 170 10.97 7.54 20.07
C PRO A 170 11.34 7.09 18.65
N ARG A 171 11.43 5.79 18.42
CA ARG A 171 11.68 5.18 17.12
C ARG A 171 10.74 5.71 16.04
N TRP A 172 9.43 5.77 16.33
CA TRP A 172 8.43 6.11 15.34
C TRP A 172 8.38 7.60 15.00
N ALA A 173 8.68 8.47 15.96
CA ALA A 173 8.75 9.92 15.74
C ALA A 173 9.86 10.30 14.77
N GLY A 174 11.03 9.66 14.87
CA GLY A 174 12.22 9.98 14.07
C GLY A 174 12.12 9.58 12.59
N ILE A 175 11.12 8.77 12.23
CA ILE A 175 10.94 8.26 10.86
C ILE A 175 9.75 8.88 10.12
N ASP A 176 9.10 9.88 10.72
CA ASP A 176 8.02 10.65 10.10
C ASP A 176 8.58 11.94 9.47
N HIS A 177 8.64 11.95 8.16
CA HIS A 177 9.13 13.10 7.38
C HIS A 177 8.00 13.88 6.68
N ARG A 178 6.72 13.66 7.02
CA ARG A 178 5.57 14.36 6.40
C ARG A 178 5.71 15.88 6.44
N HIS A 179 6.21 16.41 7.55
CA HIS A 179 6.42 17.84 7.74
C HIS A 179 7.48 18.45 6.79
N ARG A 180 8.33 17.62 6.16
CA ARG A 180 9.37 18.05 5.21
C ARG A 180 8.86 18.13 3.78
N VAL A 181 7.79 17.39 3.45
CA VAL A 181 7.25 17.29 2.09
C VAL A 181 6.88 18.65 1.54
N ALA A 182 6.16 19.48 2.31
CA ALA A 182 5.78 20.85 1.90
C ALA A 182 6.97 21.80 1.76
N GLN A 183 8.13 21.45 2.32
CA GLN A 183 9.32 22.29 2.35
C GLN A 183 10.31 21.98 1.22
N VAL A 184 10.05 20.94 0.43
CA VAL A 184 10.93 20.60 -0.70
C VAL A 184 11.11 21.78 -1.64
N SER A 185 12.36 22.09 -1.99
CA SER A 185 12.72 23.27 -2.79
C SER A 185 12.92 22.97 -4.28
N VAL A 186 12.89 21.71 -4.68
CA VAL A 186 13.17 21.24 -6.04
C VAL A 186 11.95 20.51 -6.63
N PRO A 187 11.87 20.40 -7.98
CA PRO A 187 10.83 19.62 -8.63
C PRO A 187 10.80 18.14 -8.18
N VAL A 188 9.59 17.61 -8.02
CA VAL A 188 9.33 16.24 -7.58
C VAL A 188 8.62 15.45 -8.67
N CYS A 189 9.11 14.22 -8.96
CA CYS A 189 8.39 13.25 -9.78
C CYS A 189 8.07 12.01 -8.95
N SER A 190 6.84 11.92 -8.46
CA SER A 190 6.36 10.79 -7.65
C SER A 190 5.80 9.69 -8.55
N ILE A 191 6.33 8.47 -8.47
CA ILE A 191 5.93 7.33 -9.32
C ILE A 191 5.46 6.18 -8.44
N GLY A 192 4.20 5.76 -8.59
CA GLY A 192 3.56 4.73 -7.78
C GLY A 192 2.83 3.67 -8.58
N GLY A 193 2.22 2.72 -7.87
CA GLY A 193 1.42 1.66 -8.46
C GLY A 193 0.11 1.44 -7.71
N TRP A 194 -0.98 1.10 -8.43
CA TRP A 194 -2.29 0.87 -7.81
C TRP A 194 -2.30 -0.27 -6.80
N TYR A 195 -1.36 -1.19 -6.91
CA TYR A 195 -1.18 -2.31 -5.96
C TYR A 195 0.13 -2.19 -5.15
N ASP A 196 0.67 -0.96 -5.03
CA ASP A 196 1.84 -0.70 -4.21
C ASP A 196 1.49 -0.55 -2.73
N ILE A 197 2.36 -1.09 -1.88
CA ILE A 197 2.18 -1.09 -0.41
C ILE A 197 2.22 0.30 0.23
N PHE A 198 2.73 1.32 -0.47
CA PHE A 198 2.86 2.69 0.01
C PHE A 198 1.92 3.68 -0.68
N LEU A 199 1.04 3.21 -1.58
CA LEU A 199 0.21 4.10 -2.39
C LEU A 199 -0.58 5.16 -1.60
N PRO A 200 -1.29 4.84 -0.49
CA PRO A 200 -2.03 5.86 0.25
C PRO A 200 -1.14 6.96 0.80
N GLY A 201 0.02 6.62 1.36
CA GLY A 201 1.00 7.59 1.84
C GLY A 201 1.64 8.39 0.72
N GLN A 202 1.93 7.77 -0.41
CA GLN A 202 2.45 8.44 -1.59
C GLN A 202 1.47 9.47 -2.18
N LEU A 203 0.18 9.14 -2.24
CA LEU A 203 -0.87 10.06 -2.68
C LEU A 203 -1.06 11.21 -1.68
N ARG A 204 -1.01 10.94 -0.37
CA ARG A 204 -0.99 11.94 0.68
C ARG A 204 0.20 12.91 0.50
N ASP A 205 1.40 12.40 0.25
CA ASP A 205 2.59 13.22 0.05
C ASP A 205 2.45 14.09 -1.21
N PHE A 206 1.84 13.57 -2.28
CA PHE A 206 1.53 14.36 -3.46
C PHE A 206 0.49 15.46 -3.19
N LEU A 207 -0.54 15.18 -2.39
CA LEU A 207 -1.51 16.20 -1.95
C LEU A 207 -0.84 17.32 -1.16
N ILE A 208 0.07 16.99 -0.25
CA ILE A 208 0.85 18.00 0.50
C ILE A 208 1.66 18.88 -0.45
N LEU A 209 2.30 18.30 -1.48
CA LEU A 209 3.03 19.06 -2.50
C LEU A 209 2.11 19.98 -3.31
N GLN A 210 0.95 19.46 -3.73
CA GLN A 210 -0.05 20.20 -4.50
C GLN A 210 -0.60 21.38 -3.70
N GLU A 211 -0.98 21.18 -2.45
CA GLU A 211 -1.48 22.21 -1.54
C GLU A 211 -0.42 23.28 -1.22
N ALA A 212 0.84 22.88 -1.11
CA ALA A 212 1.97 23.78 -0.91
C ALA A 212 2.43 24.50 -2.20
N GLY A 213 1.77 24.25 -3.34
CA GLY A 213 2.13 24.85 -4.64
C GLY A 213 3.52 24.42 -5.13
N ARG A 214 4.01 23.25 -4.75
CA ARG A 214 5.32 22.75 -5.17
C ARG A 214 5.25 22.17 -6.58
N PRO A 215 6.30 22.39 -7.43
CA PRO A 215 6.35 21.78 -8.76
C PRO A 215 6.49 20.27 -8.65
N ALA A 216 5.37 19.57 -8.84
CA ALA A 216 5.30 18.13 -8.66
C ALA A 216 4.55 17.44 -9.80
N ARG A 217 4.99 16.23 -10.14
CA ARG A 217 4.31 15.29 -11.04
C ARG A 217 4.02 14.00 -10.30
N LEU A 218 2.84 13.45 -10.55
CA LEU A 218 2.43 12.12 -10.09
C LEU A 218 2.23 11.21 -11.29
N MET A 219 2.71 9.98 -11.17
CA MET A 219 2.43 8.90 -12.12
C MET A 219 2.05 7.64 -11.34
N VAL A 220 0.86 7.07 -11.61
CA VAL A 220 0.42 5.81 -10.97
C VAL A 220 0.05 4.79 -12.04
N GLY A 221 0.82 3.70 -12.09
CA GLY A 221 0.63 2.60 -13.05
C GLY A 221 -0.09 1.38 -12.45
N PRO A 222 -0.38 0.36 -13.27
CA PRO A 222 -1.02 -0.88 -12.81
C PRO A 222 -0.05 -1.81 -12.07
N TRP A 223 0.89 -1.22 -11.34
CA TRP A 223 2.03 -1.90 -10.74
C TRP A 223 1.80 -2.31 -9.29
N THR A 224 2.55 -3.32 -8.89
CA THR A 224 2.80 -3.69 -7.50
C THR A 224 4.13 -3.08 -7.05
N HIS A 225 4.53 -3.29 -5.81
CA HIS A 225 5.79 -2.78 -5.26
C HIS A 225 7.05 -3.16 -6.08
N ILE A 226 7.01 -4.26 -6.81
CA ILE A 226 8.18 -4.82 -7.52
C ILE A 226 7.96 -4.99 -9.03
N SER A 227 6.87 -4.50 -9.60
CA SER A 227 6.50 -4.77 -11.00
C SER A 227 6.46 -3.55 -11.91
N ALA A 228 7.06 -2.42 -11.52
CA ALA A 228 7.17 -1.25 -12.39
C ALA A 228 7.90 -1.60 -13.71
N ASP A 229 7.39 -1.06 -14.82
CA ASP A 229 7.89 -1.35 -16.15
C ASP A 229 8.78 -0.23 -16.74
N GLY A 230 9.13 -0.37 -18.01
CA GLY A 230 9.95 0.61 -18.74
C GLY A 230 9.32 2.02 -18.84
N THR A 231 8.01 2.17 -18.61
CA THR A 231 7.34 3.47 -18.65
C THR A 231 7.74 4.30 -17.42
N ALA A 232 7.76 3.68 -16.23
CA ALA A 232 8.25 4.31 -15.01
C ALA A 232 9.73 4.75 -15.12
N LEU A 233 10.57 3.87 -15.69
CA LEU A 233 11.98 4.17 -15.91
C LEU A 233 12.17 5.33 -16.89
N ARG A 234 11.40 5.36 -17.99
CA ARG A 234 11.44 6.44 -18.96
C ARG A 234 11.07 7.79 -18.34
N GLU A 235 9.96 7.87 -17.63
CA GLU A 235 9.52 9.07 -16.92
C GLU A 235 10.61 9.58 -15.96
N SER A 236 11.24 8.67 -15.20
CA SER A 236 12.33 9.02 -14.28
C SER A 236 13.54 9.60 -15.00
N ILE A 237 13.94 9.00 -16.12
CA ILE A 237 15.12 9.43 -16.89
C ILE A 237 14.84 10.77 -17.56
N GLU A 238 13.72 10.92 -18.25
CA GLU A 238 13.34 12.16 -18.93
C GLU A 238 13.24 13.34 -17.97
N PHE A 239 12.58 13.13 -16.84
CA PHE A 239 12.44 14.15 -15.80
C PHE A 239 13.79 14.52 -15.18
N GLY A 240 14.58 13.53 -14.79
CA GLY A 240 15.89 13.75 -14.17
C GLY A 240 16.90 14.44 -15.09
N LEU A 241 16.98 14.03 -16.37
CA LEU A 241 17.88 14.63 -17.34
C LEU A 241 17.52 16.09 -17.64
N ALA A 242 16.23 16.39 -17.84
CA ALA A 242 15.80 17.75 -18.11
C ALA A 242 16.24 18.68 -16.97
N HIS A 243 15.90 18.36 -15.74
CA HIS A 243 16.27 19.19 -14.59
C HIS A 243 17.78 19.26 -14.34
N ALA A 244 18.51 18.16 -14.53
CA ALA A 244 19.98 18.16 -14.42
C ALA A 244 20.65 19.11 -15.45
N ARG A 245 20.04 19.32 -16.61
CA ARG A 245 20.51 20.22 -17.67
C ARG A 245 19.97 21.65 -17.56
N GLY A 246 19.12 21.92 -16.56
CA GLY A 246 18.41 23.20 -16.46
C GLY A 246 17.31 23.37 -17.51
N GLU A 247 16.85 22.29 -18.11
CA GLU A 247 15.79 22.24 -19.11
C GLU A 247 14.43 21.91 -18.44
N GLN A 248 13.34 22.16 -19.16
CA GLN A 248 12.02 21.71 -18.75
C GLN A 248 11.72 20.32 -19.32
N PRO A 249 11.21 19.38 -18.52
CA PRO A 249 10.78 18.11 -19.06
C PRO A 249 9.56 18.29 -19.98
N PRO A 250 9.28 17.34 -20.90
CA PRO A 250 8.15 17.44 -21.84
C PRO A 250 6.86 17.87 -21.13
N PRO A 251 6.12 18.86 -21.67
CA PRO A 251 4.93 19.40 -21.03
C PRO A 251 3.83 18.34 -20.97
N ARG A 252 3.20 18.19 -19.81
CA ARG A 252 2.00 17.42 -19.58
C ARG A 252 1.28 17.89 -18.32
N PRO A 253 -0.01 17.59 -18.14
CA PRO A 253 -0.68 17.74 -16.85
C PRO A 253 0.07 17.03 -15.71
N PRO A 254 -0.01 17.54 -14.47
CA PRO A 254 0.81 17.04 -13.36
C PRO A 254 0.51 15.60 -12.96
N VAL A 255 -0.71 15.11 -13.18
CA VAL A 255 -1.14 13.78 -12.75
C VAL A 255 -1.36 12.88 -13.95
N ARG A 256 -0.66 11.74 -13.99
CA ARG A 256 -0.80 10.69 -15.01
C ARG A 256 -1.20 9.38 -14.35
N LEU A 257 -2.38 8.87 -14.70
CA LEU A 257 -2.94 7.65 -14.14
C LEU A 257 -3.18 6.60 -15.21
N TYR A 258 -2.84 5.36 -14.89
CA TYR A 258 -3.30 4.22 -15.68
C TYR A 258 -4.69 3.83 -15.21
N VAL A 259 -5.70 4.03 -16.06
CA VAL A 259 -7.08 3.65 -15.76
C VAL A 259 -7.23 2.16 -16.07
N MET A 260 -7.24 1.36 -15.01
CA MET A 260 -7.43 -0.09 -15.12
C MET A 260 -8.83 -0.41 -15.64
N GLY A 261 -9.00 -1.52 -16.32
CA GLY A 261 -10.27 -1.86 -16.99
C GLY A 261 -10.40 -1.18 -18.36
N GLU A 262 -10.05 0.10 -18.50
CA GLU A 262 -9.82 0.75 -19.79
C GLU A 262 -8.48 0.32 -20.40
N GLU A 263 -7.50 0.04 -19.53
CA GLU A 263 -6.12 -0.35 -19.86
C GLU A 263 -5.39 0.79 -20.63
N ALA A 264 -5.58 2.04 -20.20
CA ALA A 264 -5.03 3.23 -20.86
C ALA A 264 -4.47 4.25 -19.87
N TRP A 265 -3.42 4.98 -20.29
CA TRP A 265 -2.89 6.13 -19.57
C TRP A 265 -3.74 7.37 -19.85
N ARG A 266 -4.03 8.14 -18.80
CA ARG A 266 -4.75 9.40 -18.89
C ARG A 266 -4.10 10.46 -18.01
N ASP A 267 -4.11 11.70 -18.49
CA ASP A 267 -3.56 12.85 -17.79
C ASP A 267 -4.68 13.70 -17.16
N PHE A 268 -4.40 14.23 -15.96
CA PHE A 268 -5.33 15.05 -15.16
C PHE A 268 -4.59 16.22 -14.53
N ASP A 269 -5.34 17.29 -14.20
CA ASP A 269 -4.79 18.50 -13.61
C ASP A 269 -4.52 18.40 -12.11
N SER A 270 -5.17 17.44 -11.42
CA SER A 270 -5.06 17.24 -9.96
C SER A 270 -5.29 15.80 -9.55
N TRP A 271 -4.86 15.48 -8.35
CA TRP A 271 -5.30 14.30 -7.60
C TRP A 271 -6.07 14.75 -6.34
N PRO A 272 -7.25 14.19 -6.02
CA PRO A 272 -8.07 13.45 -6.96
C PRO A 272 -8.53 14.32 -8.12
N PRO A 273 -8.83 13.75 -9.31
CA PRO A 273 -9.32 14.55 -10.44
C PRO A 273 -10.75 15.05 -10.19
N GLY A 274 -11.07 16.21 -10.74
CA GLY A 274 -12.42 16.77 -10.70
C GLY A 274 -13.42 15.95 -11.53
N GLY A 275 -14.71 16.09 -11.19
CA GLY A 275 -15.81 15.43 -11.92
C GLY A 275 -16.11 13.99 -11.45
N TYR A 276 -15.54 13.56 -10.34
CA TYR A 276 -15.85 12.28 -9.69
C TYR A 276 -16.52 12.55 -8.34
N LEU A 277 -17.75 12.09 -8.16
CA LEU A 277 -18.53 12.30 -6.94
C LEU A 277 -18.81 10.99 -6.22
N PRO A 278 -18.91 11.02 -4.88
CA PRO A 278 -19.24 9.83 -4.11
C PRO A 278 -20.64 9.31 -4.49
N GLN A 279 -20.72 8.08 -4.91
CA GLN A 279 -21.97 7.34 -5.17
C GLN A 279 -22.03 6.11 -4.27
N ARG A 280 -23.16 5.91 -3.60
CA ARG A 280 -23.42 4.76 -2.74
C ARG A 280 -23.97 3.60 -3.55
N PHE A 281 -23.43 2.42 -3.32
CA PHE A 281 -23.99 1.14 -3.76
C PHE A 281 -24.27 0.33 -2.50
N HIS A 282 -25.55 0.15 -2.22
CA HIS A 282 -26.02 -0.51 -1.00
C HIS A 282 -26.02 -2.03 -1.15
N LEU A 283 -25.55 -2.71 -0.10
CA LEU A 283 -25.75 -4.14 0.04
C LEU A 283 -27.25 -4.42 0.15
N GLN A 284 -27.68 -5.49 -0.50
CA GLN A 284 -29.10 -5.87 -0.60
C GLN A 284 -29.26 -7.36 -0.22
N PRO A 285 -30.47 -7.80 0.12
CA PRO A 285 -30.76 -9.23 0.30
C PRO A 285 -30.31 -10.07 -0.90
N ASP A 286 -30.09 -11.36 -0.64
CA ASP A 286 -29.70 -12.35 -1.66
C ASP A 286 -28.39 -12.04 -2.38
N GLY A 287 -27.48 -11.31 -1.72
CA GLY A 287 -26.19 -10.93 -2.27
C GLY A 287 -26.23 -9.94 -3.43
N ALA A 288 -27.31 -9.17 -3.56
CA ALA A 288 -27.42 -8.12 -4.55
C ALA A 288 -26.72 -6.82 -4.07
N LEU A 289 -26.33 -5.96 -5.03
CA LEU A 289 -25.76 -4.64 -4.81
C LEU A 289 -26.48 -3.63 -5.71
N ALA A 290 -26.97 -2.51 -5.15
CA ALA A 290 -27.73 -1.53 -5.89
C ALA A 290 -27.52 -0.10 -5.41
N SER A 291 -27.81 0.90 -6.27
CA SER A 291 -27.75 2.31 -5.89
C SER A 291 -28.90 2.75 -4.98
N GLN A 292 -30.01 2.04 -5.01
CA GLN A 292 -31.18 2.31 -4.17
C GLN A 292 -30.91 1.81 -2.74
N PRO A 293 -31.37 2.54 -1.70
CA PRO A 293 -31.36 2.06 -0.33
C PRO A 293 -32.12 0.73 -0.18
N PRO A 294 -31.68 -0.17 0.72
CA PRO A 294 -32.39 -1.43 0.97
C PRO A 294 -33.70 -1.23 1.71
N GLY A 295 -34.62 -2.18 1.55
CA GLY A 295 -35.82 -2.31 2.37
C GLY A 295 -35.55 -3.05 3.68
N GLU A 296 -36.60 -3.58 4.31
CA GLU A 296 -36.47 -4.47 5.46
C GLU A 296 -35.89 -5.82 5.01
N SER A 297 -34.88 -6.30 5.73
CA SER A 297 -34.27 -7.61 5.48
C SER A 297 -33.61 -8.16 6.74
N ALA A 298 -33.37 -9.47 6.76
CA ALA A 298 -32.53 -10.11 7.78
C ALA A 298 -31.05 -9.84 7.48
N SER A 299 -30.21 -9.87 8.51
CA SER A 299 -28.75 -9.80 8.36
C SER A 299 -28.20 -11.08 7.71
N ASP A 300 -27.13 -10.93 6.91
CA ASP A 300 -26.33 -12.05 6.44
C ASP A 300 -25.34 -12.48 7.54
N ARG A 301 -25.05 -13.78 7.61
CA ARG A 301 -24.24 -14.36 8.65
C ARG A 301 -23.10 -15.22 8.11
N TYR A 302 -21.96 -15.17 8.78
CA TYR A 302 -20.86 -16.09 8.52
C TYR A 302 -20.07 -16.35 9.81
N ARG A 303 -19.32 -17.45 9.82
CA ARG A 303 -18.42 -17.77 10.90
C ARG A 303 -16.98 -17.52 10.48
N TYR A 304 -16.27 -16.70 11.24
CA TYR A 304 -14.83 -16.51 11.11
C TYR A 304 -14.08 -17.37 12.10
N ASP A 305 -13.15 -18.18 11.59
CA ASP A 305 -12.24 -18.97 12.43
C ASP A 305 -10.79 -18.50 12.20
N PRO A 306 -10.15 -17.83 13.17
CA PRO A 306 -8.76 -17.40 13.02
C PRO A 306 -7.75 -18.56 12.99
N ALA A 307 -8.16 -19.82 13.23
CA ALA A 307 -7.33 -20.99 12.98
C ALA A 307 -7.34 -21.41 11.48
N ASP A 308 -8.41 -21.10 10.74
CA ASP A 308 -8.51 -21.20 9.26
C ASP A 308 -8.86 -19.85 8.65
N PRO A 309 -7.98 -18.84 8.78
CA PRO A 309 -8.31 -17.46 8.44
C PRO A 309 -8.56 -17.28 6.94
N THR A 310 -9.44 -16.34 6.61
CA THR A 310 -9.66 -15.90 5.22
C THR A 310 -8.32 -15.52 4.57
N PRO A 311 -7.90 -16.17 3.47
CA PRO A 311 -6.58 -15.94 2.90
C PRO A 311 -6.50 -14.62 2.11
N ALA A 312 -5.34 -13.98 2.13
CA ALA A 312 -5.02 -12.87 1.24
C ALA A 312 -4.78 -13.40 -0.19
N VAL A 313 -5.64 -13.00 -1.13
CA VAL A 313 -5.57 -13.38 -2.55
C VAL A 313 -5.45 -12.09 -3.37
N GLY A 314 -4.35 -11.92 -4.11
CA GLY A 314 -4.10 -10.68 -4.86
C GLY A 314 -3.96 -9.44 -3.97
N GLY A 315 -4.28 -8.29 -4.57
CA GLY A 315 -4.26 -7.00 -3.89
C GLY A 315 -2.85 -6.52 -3.54
N VAL A 316 -2.78 -5.68 -2.52
CA VAL A 316 -1.56 -5.00 -2.10
C VAL A 316 -0.72 -5.92 -1.22
N ARG A 317 0.37 -6.43 -1.78
CA ARG A 317 1.34 -7.30 -1.10
C ARG A 317 2.73 -7.10 -1.71
N MET A 318 3.79 -7.33 -0.94
CA MET A 318 5.17 -7.19 -1.43
C MET A 318 5.66 -8.40 -2.26
N GLY A 319 5.02 -9.55 -2.15
CA GLY A 319 5.47 -10.82 -2.73
C GLY A 319 4.76 -11.22 -4.03
N ARG A 320 5.07 -12.42 -4.51
CA ARG A 320 4.38 -13.04 -5.64
C ARG A 320 2.90 -13.23 -5.36
N GLY A 321 2.07 -13.07 -6.39
CA GLY A 321 0.62 -13.19 -6.28
C GLY A 321 -0.07 -11.92 -5.75
N SER A 322 0.64 -10.78 -5.69
CA SER A 322 0.08 -9.44 -5.54
C SER A 322 -0.56 -8.94 -6.84
N GLY A 323 -1.28 -7.83 -6.76
CA GLY A 323 -1.93 -7.22 -7.92
C GLY A 323 -3.32 -7.78 -8.21
N ARG A 324 -3.74 -7.64 -9.46
CA ARG A 324 -5.07 -8.02 -9.94
C ARG A 324 -5.09 -9.52 -10.29
N VAL A 325 -5.84 -10.31 -9.54
CA VAL A 325 -5.95 -11.77 -9.71
C VAL A 325 -7.40 -12.24 -9.68
N ASP A 326 -7.63 -13.48 -10.07
CA ASP A 326 -8.94 -14.14 -9.98
C ASP A 326 -9.28 -14.46 -8.51
N ASN A 327 -10.45 -14.01 -8.05
CA ASN A 327 -10.96 -14.18 -6.69
C ASN A 327 -12.08 -15.23 -6.60
N THR A 328 -12.48 -15.86 -7.69
CA THR A 328 -13.63 -16.78 -7.74
C THR A 328 -13.53 -17.90 -6.70
N ALA A 329 -12.33 -18.46 -6.50
CA ALA A 329 -12.11 -19.50 -5.51
C ALA A 329 -12.19 -18.97 -4.04
N LEU A 330 -11.78 -17.73 -3.79
CA LEU A 330 -11.92 -17.07 -2.49
C LEU A 330 -13.40 -16.83 -2.15
N GLU A 331 -14.16 -16.39 -3.13
CA GLU A 331 -15.59 -16.07 -3.02
C GLU A 331 -16.47 -17.29 -2.74
N ALA A 332 -15.97 -18.48 -3.01
CA ALA A 332 -16.65 -19.75 -2.69
C ALA A 332 -16.49 -20.17 -1.21
N ARG A 333 -15.70 -19.47 -0.42
CA ARG A 333 -15.53 -19.76 1.03
C ARG A 333 -16.78 -19.31 1.81
N PRO A 334 -17.20 -20.08 2.83
CA PRO A 334 -18.37 -19.74 3.64
C PRO A 334 -18.16 -18.52 4.56
N ASP A 335 -16.90 -18.09 4.75
CA ASP A 335 -16.52 -16.89 5.52
C ASP A 335 -16.33 -15.64 4.65
N VAL A 336 -16.79 -15.66 3.40
CA VAL A 336 -16.76 -14.53 2.46
C VAL A 336 -18.16 -14.27 1.90
N LEU A 337 -18.76 -13.16 2.32
CA LEU A 337 -20.01 -12.68 1.72
C LEU A 337 -19.72 -11.91 0.44
N THR A 338 -20.60 -12.02 -0.54
CA THR A 338 -20.47 -11.29 -1.82
C THR A 338 -21.77 -10.59 -2.19
N TYR A 339 -21.67 -9.32 -2.58
CA TYR A 339 -22.81 -8.51 -3.05
C TYR A 339 -22.48 -7.97 -4.44
N THR A 340 -23.40 -8.20 -5.40
CA THR A 340 -23.11 -8.02 -6.82
C THR A 340 -24.22 -7.28 -7.53
N THR A 341 -23.87 -6.28 -8.37
CA THR A 341 -24.86 -5.54 -9.18
C THR A 341 -25.45 -6.43 -10.28
N ALA A 342 -26.58 -6.01 -10.82
CA ALA A 342 -26.98 -6.43 -12.18
C ALA A 342 -25.86 -6.11 -13.18
N PRO A 343 -25.84 -6.72 -14.40
CA PRO A 343 -24.91 -6.29 -15.44
C PRO A 343 -25.06 -4.80 -15.71
N LEU A 344 -23.93 -4.08 -15.75
CA LEU A 344 -23.91 -2.64 -15.99
C LEU A 344 -24.45 -2.32 -17.39
N GLU A 345 -25.33 -1.34 -17.48
CA GLU A 345 -25.91 -0.89 -18.76
C GLU A 345 -24.94 0.00 -19.54
N GLU A 346 -24.02 0.66 -18.83
CA GLU A 346 -22.97 1.53 -19.37
C GLU A 346 -21.65 1.34 -18.59
N ASP A 347 -20.58 1.92 -19.08
CA ASP A 347 -19.30 1.93 -18.36
C ASP A 347 -19.40 2.79 -17.10
N VAL A 348 -18.91 2.26 -15.97
CA VAL A 348 -18.79 3.01 -14.69
C VAL A 348 -17.32 3.26 -14.40
N GLU A 349 -16.93 4.53 -14.43
CA GLU A 349 -15.55 4.94 -14.16
C GLU A 349 -15.42 5.48 -12.74
N VAL A 350 -14.46 4.93 -11.99
CA VAL A 350 -14.19 5.22 -10.58
C VAL A 350 -12.73 5.68 -10.46
N ILE A 351 -12.49 6.94 -10.06
CA ILE A 351 -11.13 7.45 -9.80
C ILE A 351 -11.13 8.24 -8.49
N GLY A 352 -10.38 7.77 -7.50
CA GLY A 352 -10.23 8.43 -6.21
C GLY A 352 -10.24 7.47 -5.02
N GLU A 353 -10.57 8.03 -3.85
CA GLU A 353 -10.71 7.33 -2.58
C GLU A 353 -11.97 6.45 -2.59
N VAL A 354 -11.82 5.19 -2.19
CA VAL A 354 -12.91 4.22 -2.05
C VAL A 354 -13.12 3.89 -0.59
N SER A 355 -14.38 3.78 -0.15
CA SER A 355 -14.71 3.38 1.23
C SER A 355 -15.93 2.48 1.28
N ALA A 356 -16.12 1.81 2.41
CA ALA A 356 -17.34 1.07 2.70
C ALA A 356 -17.79 1.37 4.14
N GLU A 357 -19.10 1.47 4.31
CA GLU A 357 -19.77 1.55 5.61
C GLU A 357 -20.53 0.23 5.79
N ILE A 358 -20.06 -0.58 6.72
CA ILE A 358 -20.62 -1.92 6.97
C ILE A 358 -21.23 -1.96 8.36
N TRP A 359 -22.55 -2.04 8.45
CA TRP A 359 -23.24 -2.29 9.69
C TRP A 359 -23.00 -3.74 10.11
N PHE A 360 -22.33 -3.90 11.24
CA PHE A 360 -21.70 -5.16 11.62
C PHE A 360 -21.89 -5.46 13.11
N ARG A 361 -22.06 -6.73 13.43
CA ARG A 361 -22.00 -7.25 14.79
C ARG A 361 -21.25 -8.57 14.82
N SER A 362 -20.52 -8.83 15.88
CA SER A 362 -19.81 -10.07 16.15
C SER A 362 -20.30 -10.71 17.44
N SER A 363 -20.13 -12.02 17.57
CA SER A 363 -20.34 -12.69 18.87
C SER A 363 -19.23 -12.41 19.89
N LEU A 364 -18.18 -11.68 19.49
CA LEU A 364 -17.04 -11.28 20.34
C LEU A 364 -16.79 -9.77 20.21
N PRO A 365 -16.29 -9.12 21.27
CA PRO A 365 -16.06 -7.67 21.26
C PRO A 365 -14.94 -7.21 20.36
N HIS A 366 -14.03 -8.10 19.94
CA HIS A 366 -12.91 -7.80 19.04
C HIS A 366 -13.05 -8.58 17.74
N ALA A 367 -13.17 -7.85 16.64
CA ALA A 367 -13.34 -8.42 15.30
C ALA A 367 -12.70 -7.52 14.24
N ASP A 368 -12.46 -8.08 13.06
CA ASP A 368 -12.03 -7.31 11.90
C ASP A 368 -13.13 -7.34 10.82
N VAL A 369 -13.26 -6.24 10.09
CA VAL A 369 -14.07 -6.15 8.87
C VAL A 369 -13.15 -5.84 7.70
N PHE A 370 -13.10 -6.75 6.74
CA PHE A 370 -12.39 -6.59 5.47
C PHE A 370 -13.40 -6.39 4.35
N ALA A 371 -13.20 -5.38 3.53
CA ALA A 371 -14.01 -5.12 2.35
C ALA A 371 -13.12 -5.09 1.10
N ARG A 372 -13.61 -5.69 0.00
CA ARG A 372 -12.91 -5.69 -1.28
C ARG A 372 -13.85 -5.40 -2.42
N LEU A 373 -13.43 -4.48 -3.28
CA LEU A 373 -14.09 -4.17 -4.54
C LEU A 373 -13.55 -5.08 -5.64
N CYS A 374 -14.44 -5.70 -6.42
CA CYS A 374 -14.08 -6.57 -7.53
C CYS A 374 -14.86 -6.20 -8.80
N ASP A 375 -14.26 -6.49 -9.95
CA ASP A 375 -14.87 -6.46 -11.27
C ASP A 375 -15.19 -7.90 -11.71
N VAL A 376 -16.46 -8.20 -11.98
CA VAL A 376 -16.91 -9.50 -12.46
C VAL A 376 -17.20 -9.40 -13.96
N ASP A 377 -16.42 -10.11 -14.77
CA ASP A 377 -16.60 -10.13 -16.22
C ASP A 377 -17.88 -10.92 -16.64
N PRO A 378 -18.35 -10.79 -17.90
CA PRO A 378 -19.53 -11.52 -18.37
C PRO A 378 -19.42 -13.05 -18.33
N ARG A 379 -18.21 -13.58 -18.13
CA ARG A 379 -17.96 -15.03 -17.96
C ARG A 379 -17.98 -15.45 -16.48
N GLY A 380 -18.26 -14.51 -15.57
CA GLY A 380 -18.33 -14.75 -14.13
C GLY A 380 -16.99 -14.75 -13.40
N ARG A 381 -15.87 -14.37 -14.03
CA ARG A 381 -14.57 -14.27 -13.37
C ARG A 381 -14.51 -12.98 -12.58
N SER A 382 -14.26 -13.09 -11.29
CA SER A 382 -14.14 -11.96 -10.37
C SER A 382 -12.68 -11.60 -10.18
N ARG A 383 -12.33 -10.31 -10.39
CA ARG A 383 -10.97 -9.81 -10.20
C ARG A 383 -10.96 -8.63 -9.24
N ASN A 384 -10.05 -8.66 -8.26
CA ASN A 384 -9.92 -7.59 -7.28
C ASN A 384 -9.50 -6.27 -7.93
N VAL A 385 -10.10 -5.17 -7.45
CA VAL A 385 -9.77 -3.79 -7.83
C VAL A 385 -8.99 -3.12 -6.68
N CYS A 386 -9.61 -2.99 -5.51
CA CYS A 386 -8.97 -2.47 -4.30
C CYS A 386 -9.63 -3.09 -3.07
N ASP A 387 -9.01 -2.93 -1.91
CA ASP A 387 -9.50 -3.50 -0.66
C ASP A 387 -8.98 -2.73 0.56
N GLY A 388 -9.57 -3.00 1.71
CA GLY A 388 -9.19 -2.44 2.99
C GLY A 388 -9.71 -3.28 4.15
N LEU A 389 -9.23 -2.98 5.35
CA LEU A 389 -9.62 -3.67 6.59
C LEU A 389 -9.72 -2.65 7.71
N VAL A 390 -10.65 -2.86 8.64
CA VAL A 390 -10.71 -2.14 9.92
C VAL A 390 -10.81 -3.14 11.06
N SER A 391 -10.02 -2.92 12.12
CA SER A 391 -10.13 -3.66 13.38
C SER A 391 -11.05 -2.93 14.34
N LEU A 392 -11.97 -3.66 14.95
CA LEU A 392 -13.02 -3.15 15.81
C LEU A 392 -12.82 -3.62 17.27
N SER A 393 -13.23 -2.76 18.19
CA SER A 393 -13.48 -3.08 19.60
C SER A 393 -14.92 -2.72 19.95
N GLY A 394 -15.58 -3.52 20.82
CA GLY A 394 -17.01 -3.38 21.08
C GLY A 394 -17.90 -3.89 19.94
N ALA A 395 -17.38 -4.80 19.13
CA ALA A 395 -18.10 -5.37 17.98
C ALA A 395 -19.20 -6.37 18.36
N ASP A 396 -19.35 -6.71 19.63
CA ASP A 396 -20.48 -7.45 20.20
C ASP A 396 -21.78 -6.60 20.25
N GLU A 397 -21.65 -5.31 20.14
CA GLU A 397 -22.74 -4.38 19.84
C GLU A 397 -22.81 -4.08 18.34
N LEU A 398 -23.99 -3.64 17.87
CA LEU A 398 -24.15 -3.24 16.47
C LEU A 398 -23.40 -1.93 16.19
N ILE A 399 -22.47 -1.96 15.27
CA ILE A 399 -21.61 -0.83 14.92
C ILE A 399 -21.56 -0.61 13.41
N CYS A 400 -21.43 0.62 12.95
CA CYS A 400 -21.11 0.95 11.57
C CYS A 400 -19.58 0.98 11.40
N ALA A 401 -19.04 -0.06 10.81
CA ALA A 401 -17.61 -0.18 10.50
C ALA A 401 -17.26 0.64 9.25
N ALA A 402 -16.50 1.72 9.43
CA ALA A 402 -15.98 2.52 8.33
C ALA A 402 -14.68 1.91 7.80
N VAL A 403 -14.75 1.22 6.69
CA VAL A 403 -13.61 0.57 6.02
C VAL A 403 -13.08 1.49 4.94
N ARG A 404 -11.83 1.95 5.04
CA ARG A 404 -11.16 2.64 3.95
C ARG A 404 -10.50 1.61 3.04
N LEU A 405 -10.95 1.58 1.78
CA LEU A 405 -10.28 0.82 0.75
C LEU A 405 -9.15 1.67 0.15
N TRP A 406 -8.23 1.01 -0.54
CA TRP A 406 -7.17 1.71 -1.23
C TRP A 406 -7.72 2.53 -2.39
N PRO A 407 -7.16 3.71 -2.68
CA PRO A 407 -7.52 4.51 -3.84
C PRO A 407 -7.33 3.74 -5.14
N THR A 408 -8.11 4.07 -6.15
CA THR A 408 -8.03 3.39 -7.45
C THR A 408 -8.35 4.30 -8.63
N ALA A 409 -7.96 3.89 -9.84
CA ALA A 409 -8.50 4.37 -11.11
C ALA A 409 -8.92 3.15 -11.90
N TYR A 410 -10.22 2.95 -12.02
CA TYR A 410 -10.80 1.76 -12.66
C TYR A 410 -12.04 2.09 -13.47
N ARG A 411 -12.17 1.49 -14.65
CA ARG A 411 -13.38 1.51 -15.46
C ARG A 411 -14.01 0.12 -15.50
N PHE A 412 -15.17 -0.01 -14.85
CA PHE A 412 -16.05 -1.17 -15.01
C PHE A 412 -16.77 -1.07 -16.35
N LYS A 413 -16.61 -2.06 -17.20
CA LYS A 413 -17.19 -2.04 -18.56
C LYS A 413 -18.66 -2.40 -18.54
N ARG A 414 -19.41 -1.89 -19.50
CA ARG A 414 -20.76 -2.35 -19.83
C ARG A 414 -20.81 -3.88 -19.90
N GLY A 415 -21.84 -4.48 -19.31
CA GLY A 415 -22.03 -5.93 -19.21
C GLY A 415 -21.21 -6.61 -18.10
N HIS A 416 -20.22 -5.93 -17.49
CA HIS A 416 -19.57 -6.37 -16.27
C HIS A 416 -20.46 -6.10 -15.05
N ARG A 417 -20.03 -6.54 -13.88
CA ARG A 417 -20.72 -6.29 -12.61
C ARG A 417 -19.74 -5.77 -11.57
N ILE A 418 -20.17 -4.83 -10.76
CA ILE A 418 -19.46 -4.42 -9.55
C ILE A 418 -19.78 -5.43 -8.46
N ARG A 419 -18.77 -5.93 -7.75
CA ARG A 419 -18.93 -6.83 -6.61
C ARG A 419 -18.16 -6.31 -5.41
N VAL A 420 -18.79 -6.44 -4.24
CA VAL A 420 -18.16 -6.21 -2.94
C VAL A 420 -18.05 -7.55 -2.22
N GLN A 421 -16.86 -7.88 -1.72
CA GLN A 421 -16.65 -8.97 -0.78
C GLN A 421 -16.57 -8.38 0.63
N VAL A 422 -17.20 -9.04 1.61
CA VAL A 422 -17.09 -8.74 3.03
C VAL A 422 -16.64 -10.00 3.77
N SER A 423 -15.60 -9.88 4.59
CA SER A 423 -15.06 -10.97 5.42
C SER A 423 -14.38 -10.40 6.67
N SER A 424 -13.79 -11.25 7.53
CA SER A 424 -13.10 -10.82 8.74
C SER A 424 -11.58 -10.97 8.67
N GLY A 425 -10.99 -10.91 7.47
CA GLY A 425 -9.54 -10.96 7.37
C GLY A 425 -9.01 -11.11 5.95
N ALA A 426 -7.69 -10.99 5.83
CA ALA A 426 -6.89 -11.29 4.64
C ALA A 426 -5.48 -11.73 5.09
N PHE A 427 -5.38 -12.93 5.66
CA PHE A 427 -4.13 -13.48 6.19
C PHE A 427 -3.22 -14.04 5.08
N PRO A 428 -1.91 -13.80 5.09
CA PRO A 428 -1.13 -13.14 6.14
C PRO A 428 -0.89 -11.63 5.90
N ARG A 429 -1.54 -10.98 4.92
CA ARG A 429 -1.37 -9.54 4.70
C ARG A 429 -1.64 -8.76 5.99
N TYR A 430 -2.77 -9.04 6.63
CA TYR A 430 -3.10 -8.59 7.97
C TYR A 430 -2.95 -9.74 8.97
N ALA A 431 -2.64 -9.41 10.23
CA ALA A 431 -2.64 -10.38 11.31
C ALA A 431 -4.05 -10.92 11.54
N ARG A 432 -4.14 -12.15 12.04
CA ARG A 432 -5.41 -12.74 12.47
C ARG A 432 -5.87 -12.04 13.74
N ASN A 433 -7.08 -11.52 13.76
CA ASN A 433 -7.66 -11.06 15.03
C ASN A 433 -7.89 -12.27 15.94
N PRO A 434 -7.30 -12.32 17.14
CA PRO A 434 -7.46 -13.46 18.03
C PRO A 434 -8.86 -13.54 18.67
N GLY A 435 -9.71 -12.51 18.55
CA GLY A 435 -11.02 -12.41 19.18
C GLY A 435 -10.99 -12.16 20.69
N THR A 436 -9.82 -12.15 21.31
CA THR A 436 -9.64 -12.10 22.78
C THR A 436 -9.36 -10.71 23.32
N GLY A 437 -9.05 -9.73 22.45
CA GLY A 437 -8.58 -8.40 22.86
C GLY A 437 -7.12 -8.38 23.36
N VAL A 438 -6.47 -9.54 23.46
CA VAL A 438 -5.06 -9.64 23.84
C VAL A 438 -4.20 -9.17 22.65
N PRO A 439 -3.11 -8.38 22.88
CA PRO A 439 -2.22 -7.96 21.81
C PRO A 439 -1.69 -9.12 20.98
N HIS A 440 -1.61 -8.95 19.67
CA HIS A 440 -1.17 -10.02 18.73
C HIS A 440 0.18 -10.63 19.11
N ALA A 441 1.12 -9.81 19.62
CA ALA A 441 2.45 -10.27 20.02
C ALA A 441 2.41 -11.35 21.13
N THR A 442 1.42 -11.30 22.01
CA THR A 442 1.33 -12.14 23.23
C THR A 442 0.14 -13.09 23.23
N ALA A 443 -0.79 -12.96 22.29
CA ALA A 443 -1.98 -13.80 22.21
C ALA A 443 -1.60 -15.26 21.93
N THR A 444 -2.05 -16.18 22.79
CA THR A 444 -1.82 -17.64 22.67
C THR A 444 -3.08 -18.42 22.30
N ARG A 445 -4.24 -17.73 22.29
CA ARG A 445 -5.54 -18.35 21.99
C ARG A 445 -6.19 -17.64 20.81
N LEU A 446 -6.87 -18.39 19.97
CA LEU A 446 -7.69 -17.93 18.86
C LEU A 446 -9.13 -18.35 19.14
N LEU A 447 -10.05 -17.40 19.07
CA LEU A 447 -11.48 -17.65 19.31
C LEU A 447 -12.25 -17.43 17.99
N PRO A 448 -12.95 -18.45 17.49
CA PRO A 448 -13.86 -18.26 16.38
C PRO A 448 -15.07 -17.43 16.80
N ALA A 449 -15.61 -16.64 15.87
CA ALA A 449 -16.73 -15.75 16.11
C ALA A 449 -17.78 -15.84 15.01
N ASP A 450 -19.05 -15.70 15.39
CA ASP A 450 -20.15 -15.58 14.45
C ASP A 450 -20.37 -14.11 14.16
N GLN A 451 -20.44 -13.76 12.87
CA GLN A 451 -20.49 -12.42 12.34
C GLN A 451 -21.83 -12.15 11.67
N GLU A 452 -22.34 -10.94 11.80
CA GLU A 452 -23.57 -10.48 11.17
C GLU A 452 -23.30 -9.18 10.38
N VAL A 453 -23.74 -9.14 9.12
CA VAL A 453 -23.72 -7.96 8.25
C VAL A 453 -25.14 -7.53 7.97
N TYR A 454 -25.49 -6.31 8.38
CA TYR A 454 -26.83 -5.76 8.22
C TYR A 454 -26.91 -4.94 6.93
N HIS A 455 -28.04 -5.03 6.26
CA HIS A 455 -28.35 -4.33 5.03
C HIS A 455 -29.86 -4.05 4.91
N ASP A 456 -30.47 -3.64 6.02
CA ASP A 456 -31.85 -3.18 6.07
C ASP A 456 -31.95 -1.64 5.98
N GLY A 457 -33.18 -1.11 5.92
CA GLY A 457 -33.41 0.32 5.79
C GLY A 457 -32.91 1.17 6.96
N ALA A 458 -32.78 0.60 8.17
CA ALA A 458 -32.23 1.26 9.36
C ALA A 458 -30.69 1.15 9.41
N HIS A 459 -30.12 0.11 8.80
CA HIS A 459 -28.69 -0.20 8.82
C HIS A 459 -28.18 -0.46 7.38
N PRO A 460 -28.19 0.58 6.52
CA PRO A 460 -27.92 0.43 5.09
C PRO A 460 -26.41 0.36 4.80
N SER A 461 -25.81 -0.82 4.93
CA SER A 461 -24.43 -1.04 4.50
C SER A 461 -24.22 -0.70 3.03
N ALA A 462 -23.10 -0.05 2.72
CA ALA A 462 -22.81 0.38 1.35
C ALA A 462 -21.30 0.47 1.07
N VAL A 463 -20.91 0.31 -0.19
CA VAL A 463 -19.64 0.79 -0.71
C VAL A 463 -19.85 2.18 -1.35
N ILE A 464 -18.91 3.08 -1.12
CA ILE A 464 -18.92 4.44 -1.63
C ILE A 464 -17.80 4.57 -2.66
N LEU A 465 -18.19 4.81 -3.91
CA LEU A 465 -17.29 4.90 -5.06
C LEU A 465 -17.27 6.33 -5.62
N PRO A 466 -16.11 6.93 -5.88
CA PRO A 466 -15.97 8.20 -6.61
C PRO A 466 -16.25 7.97 -8.09
N VAL A 467 -17.52 8.10 -8.50
CA VAL A 467 -17.99 7.82 -9.86
C VAL A 467 -17.94 9.07 -10.70
N ARG A 468 -17.47 8.95 -11.95
CA ARG A 468 -17.49 10.01 -12.94
C ARG A 468 -18.92 10.45 -13.21
N GLN A 469 -19.16 11.76 -13.10
CA GLN A 469 -20.46 12.32 -13.45
C GLN A 469 -20.59 12.46 -14.97
N ALA A 470 -21.79 12.17 -15.51
CA ALA A 470 -22.11 12.50 -16.88
C ALA A 470 -22.01 14.03 -17.06
N GLN A 471 -21.31 14.47 -18.09
CA GLN A 471 -21.25 15.88 -18.48
C GLN A 471 -22.51 16.28 -19.21
#